data_bed22c51a924a02281bb0d0eb88d58a0
#
_entry.id   bed22c51a924a02281bb0d0eb88d58a0
#
_cell.length_a   1.000
_cell.length_b   1.000
_cell.length_c   1.000
_cell.angle_alpha   90.00
_cell.angle_beta   90.00
_cell.angle_gamma   90.00
#
_symmetry.space_group_name_H-M   'P 1'
#
loop_
_entity.id
_entity.type
_entity.pdbx_description
1 polymer ?
#
loop_
_entity_poly.entity_id
_entity_poly.type
_entity_poly.pdbx_seq_one_letter_code
_entity_poly.pdbx_strand_id
1 'polypeptide(L)'
;MYDHALKLSRLAMLTLAGVAVSASAIAADSAPTSQIGPTAEAYIVSHPDKVGEVVATYLAEHPEFLVAASETLHQRQQIAQQQAYVQLALQYRAELLSSSSPSVGPNEAKAAVVMFFDYQCSWCSKMAPVVENLIKANPDTRFIFKEFLIFSSRWPVSGLAARVGEQVWLTQGGAKYLDWHNALYATGKVEGALTEHDVYTLAQHYLTPTQLAAVKEAQSSGAVHDALLTNQALAQHMDFSGTPAFVVMPQTQNGDVKRVTVIPGSTTQDMLQMAIQKAKG
;
A
#
# COMPACT_ATOMS: atom_id res chain seq x y z
N MET A 1 -6.04 -15.93 -60.42
CA MET A 1 -6.14 -17.20 -61.14
C MET A 1 -7.17 -18.05 -60.46
N TYR A 2 -8.31 -18.16 -61.20
CA TYR A 2 -9.40 -19.16 -61.17
C TYR A 2 -10.20 -19.31 -59.88
N ASP A 3 -11.44 -18.85 -59.69
CA ASP A 3 -12.65 -18.79 -60.56
C ASP A 3 -13.36 -20.16 -60.64
N HIS A 4 -14.66 -20.10 -60.45
CA HIS A 4 -15.80 -20.90 -60.82
C HIS A 4 -16.64 -21.40 -59.64
N ALA A 5 -17.79 -20.84 -59.41
CA ALA A 5 -19.01 -20.68 -60.19
C ALA A 5 -20.03 -21.82 -59.94
N LEU A 6 -21.17 -21.35 -59.41
CA LEU A 6 -22.56 -21.75 -59.66
C LEU A 6 -22.88 -23.12 -60.25
N LYS A 7 -23.85 -23.85 -59.64
CA LYS A 7 -24.97 -24.41 -60.41
C LYS A 7 -26.24 -24.59 -59.57
N LEU A 8 -27.27 -23.89 -60.01
CA LEU A 8 -28.71 -24.15 -59.75
C LEU A 8 -29.14 -25.49 -60.35
N SER A 9 -30.10 -26.20 -59.74
CA SER A 9 -31.19 -26.85 -60.46
C SER A 9 -32.28 -27.47 -59.58
N ARG A 10 -33.49 -26.93 -59.67
CA ARG A 10 -34.80 -27.56 -60.00
C ARG A 10 -35.44 -28.46 -58.94
N LEU A 11 -36.49 -27.95 -58.30
CA LEU A 11 -37.90 -28.14 -58.53
C LEU A 11 -38.38 -29.63 -58.70
N ALA A 12 -39.05 -30.14 -57.65
CA ALA A 12 -40.09 -31.17 -57.83
C ALA A 12 -41.19 -30.92 -56.81
N MET A 13 -42.34 -30.46 -57.28
CA MET A 13 -43.63 -30.54 -56.58
C MET A 13 -44.05 -31.99 -56.47
N LEU A 14 -44.51 -32.39 -55.25
CA LEU A 14 -45.43 -33.53 -55.10
C LEU A 14 -46.47 -33.15 -54.07
N THR A 15 -47.67 -32.99 -54.56
CA THR A 15 -48.92 -32.92 -53.82
C THR A 15 -49.25 -34.29 -53.26
N LEU A 16 -49.62 -34.40 -51.98
CA LEU A 16 -50.62 -35.37 -51.54
C LEU A 16 -51.20 -35.04 -50.18
N ALA A 17 -52.50 -34.87 -50.22
CA ALA A 17 -53.53 -35.36 -49.31
C ALA A 17 -53.41 -35.08 -47.78
N GLY A 18 -54.37 -34.32 -47.35
CA GLY A 18 -54.66 -34.03 -45.95
C GLY A 18 -55.05 -35.25 -45.10
N VAL A 19 -54.52 -35.24 -43.87
CA VAL A 19 -55.17 -35.91 -42.75
C VAL A 19 -55.35 -34.81 -41.69
N ALA A 20 -56.60 -34.43 -41.46
CA ALA A 20 -56.98 -33.54 -40.36
C ALA A 20 -56.86 -34.36 -39.07
N VAL A 21 -55.75 -34.19 -38.34
CA VAL A 21 -55.65 -34.61 -36.93
C VAL A 21 -56.10 -33.41 -36.11
N SER A 22 -57.30 -33.55 -35.53
CA SER A 22 -57.83 -32.65 -34.55
C SER A 22 -56.93 -32.72 -33.29
N ALA A 23 -55.95 -31.81 -33.21
CA ALA A 23 -55.24 -31.59 -31.99
C ALA A 23 -56.15 -30.80 -31.05
N SER A 24 -56.74 -31.50 -30.09
CA SER A 24 -57.29 -30.85 -28.90
C SER A 24 -56.19 -30.09 -28.21
N ALA A 25 -56.15 -28.78 -28.39
CA ALA A 25 -55.29 -27.89 -27.64
C ALA A 25 -55.78 -27.98 -26.18
N ILE A 26 -55.00 -28.70 -25.34
CA ILE A 26 -55.02 -28.50 -23.91
C ILE A 26 -54.51 -27.08 -23.72
N ALA A 27 -55.39 -26.13 -23.49
CA ALA A 27 -55.02 -24.82 -23.02
C ALA A 27 -54.34 -25.00 -21.66
N ALA A 28 -53.03 -25.08 -21.65
CA ALA A 28 -52.27 -24.83 -20.45
C ALA A 28 -52.58 -23.38 -20.06
N ASP A 29 -53.32 -23.22 -19.01
CA ASP A 29 -53.63 -21.93 -18.39
C ASP A 29 -52.31 -21.29 -17.97
N SER A 30 -51.71 -20.54 -18.91
CA SER A 30 -50.54 -19.74 -18.67
C SER A 30 -51.03 -18.53 -17.85
N ALA A 31 -50.98 -18.68 -16.53
CA ALA A 31 -51.13 -17.54 -15.64
C ALA A 31 -50.24 -16.39 -16.14
N PRO A 32 -50.81 -15.19 -16.29
CA PRO A 32 -50.06 -14.09 -16.89
C PRO A 32 -48.85 -13.73 -16.02
N THR A 33 -47.67 -14.09 -16.47
CA THR A 33 -46.37 -13.82 -15.83
C THR A 33 -46.15 -12.33 -15.50
N SER A 34 -46.93 -11.43 -16.12
CA SER A 34 -46.89 -9.98 -15.90
C SER A 34 -47.51 -9.55 -14.55
N GLN A 35 -48.29 -10.38 -13.88
CA GLN A 35 -48.91 -10.03 -12.58
C GLN A 35 -48.19 -10.61 -11.37
N ILE A 36 -47.25 -11.54 -11.57
CA ILE A 36 -46.50 -12.17 -10.46
C ILE A 36 -45.52 -11.19 -9.82
N GLY A 37 -44.85 -10.36 -10.63
CA GLY A 37 -43.88 -9.37 -10.14
C GLY A 37 -44.48 -8.36 -9.15
N PRO A 38 -45.52 -7.60 -9.52
CA PRO A 38 -46.14 -6.63 -8.62
C PRO A 38 -46.71 -7.25 -7.35
N THR A 39 -47.26 -8.48 -7.45
CA THR A 39 -47.83 -9.19 -6.29
C THR A 39 -46.74 -9.68 -5.34
N ALA A 40 -45.61 -10.19 -5.87
CA ALA A 40 -44.47 -10.60 -5.07
C ALA A 40 -43.81 -9.40 -4.37
N GLU A 41 -43.65 -8.29 -5.09
CA GLU A 41 -43.12 -7.06 -4.52
C GLU A 41 -43.99 -6.51 -3.38
N ALA A 42 -45.33 -6.48 -3.57
CA ALA A 42 -46.26 -6.06 -2.55
C ALA A 42 -46.24 -7.00 -1.32
N TYR A 43 -46.08 -8.32 -1.52
CA TYR A 43 -45.94 -9.28 -0.44
C TYR A 43 -44.64 -9.07 0.34
N ILE A 44 -43.53 -8.89 -0.33
CA ILE A 44 -42.19 -8.63 0.28
C ILE A 44 -42.25 -7.39 1.17
N VAL A 45 -42.85 -6.31 0.67
CA VAL A 45 -42.96 -5.03 1.40
C VAL A 45 -43.90 -5.16 2.62
N SER A 46 -44.98 -5.93 2.50
CA SER A 46 -45.98 -6.09 3.58
C SER A 46 -45.61 -7.15 4.63
N HIS A 47 -44.65 -8.04 4.34
CA HIS A 47 -44.24 -9.12 5.24
C HIS A 47 -42.71 -9.20 5.46
N PRO A 48 -42.08 -8.12 5.95
CA PRO A 48 -40.61 -8.06 6.10
C PRO A 48 -40.06 -9.14 7.03
N ASP A 49 -40.81 -9.51 8.09
CA ASP A 49 -40.38 -10.54 9.04
C ASP A 49 -40.32 -11.94 8.38
N LYS A 50 -41.31 -12.26 7.53
CA LYS A 50 -41.32 -13.55 6.79
C LYS A 50 -40.19 -13.63 5.77
N VAL A 51 -39.92 -12.55 5.08
CA VAL A 51 -38.77 -12.46 4.16
C VAL A 51 -37.46 -12.63 4.94
N GLY A 52 -37.33 -11.96 6.11
CA GLY A 52 -36.20 -12.11 6.99
C GLY A 52 -35.96 -13.55 7.45
N GLU A 53 -36.99 -14.27 7.85
CA GLU A 53 -36.91 -15.69 8.22
C GLU A 53 -36.40 -16.57 7.07
N VAL A 54 -36.94 -16.39 5.85
CA VAL A 54 -36.51 -17.14 4.66
C VAL A 54 -35.03 -16.84 4.33
N VAL A 55 -34.63 -15.58 4.34
CA VAL A 55 -33.25 -15.18 4.09
C VAL A 55 -32.30 -15.72 5.15
N ALA A 56 -32.69 -15.65 6.44
CA ALA A 56 -31.85 -16.16 7.53
C ALA A 56 -31.67 -17.69 7.43
N THR A 57 -32.74 -18.42 7.12
CA THR A 57 -32.69 -19.89 6.92
C THR A 57 -31.77 -20.21 5.73
N TYR A 58 -31.96 -19.54 4.60
CA TYR A 58 -31.15 -19.76 3.40
C TYR A 58 -29.66 -19.49 3.66
N LEU A 59 -29.33 -18.39 4.35
CA LEU A 59 -27.94 -18.06 4.67
C LEU A 59 -27.33 -19.02 5.71
N ALA A 60 -28.17 -19.59 6.60
CA ALA A 60 -27.71 -20.61 7.55
C ALA A 60 -27.41 -21.94 6.84
N GLU A 61 -28.18 -22.31 5.81
CA GLU A 61 -27.97 -23.50 4.99
C GLU A 61 -26.82 -23.29 3.96
N HIS A 62 -26.54 -22.01 3.58
CA HIS A 62 -25.57 -21.62 2.57
C HIS A 62 -24.59 -20.57 3.11
N PRO A 63 -23.75 -20.89 4.13
CA PRO A 63 -22.83 -19.94 4.75
C PRO A 63 -21.76 -19.41 3.79
N GLU A 64 -21.50 -20.11 2.68
CA GLU A 64 -20.55 -19.69 1.63
C GLU A 64 -20.89 -18.30 1.04
N PHE A 65 -22.17 -17.90 1.01
CA PHE A 65 -22.55 -16.56 0.55
C PHE A 65 -22.10 -15.45 1.50
N LEU A 66 -22.12 -15.71 2.81
CA LEU A 66 -21.60 -14.77 3.81
C LEU A 66 -20.08 -14.64 3.72
N VAL A 67 -19.39 -15.76 3.51
CA VAL A 67 -17.93 -15.75 3.30
C VAL A 67 -17.59 -14.95 2.05
N ALA A 68 -18.19 -15.23 0.91
CA ALA A 68 -17.96 -14.54 -0.34
C ALA A 68 -18.27 -13.02 -0.25
N ALA A 69 -19.35 -12.66 0.44
CA ALA A 69 -19.70 -11.26 0.68
C ALA A 69 -18.66 -10.55 1.57
N SER A 70 -18.19 -11.23 2.62
CA SER A 70 -17.14 -10.72 3.51
C SER A 70 -15.83 -10.51 2.77
N GLU A 71 -15.38 -11.49 1.98
CA GLU A 71 -14.19 -11.38 1.14
C GLU A 71 -14.29 -10.20 0.16
N THR A 72 -15.44 -10.05 -0.50
CA THR A 72 -15.70 -8.92 -1.41
C THR A 72 -15.64 -7.58 -0.68
N LEU A 73 -16.21 -7.50 0.52
CA LEU A 73 -16.16 -6.29 1.35
C LEU A 73 -14.70 -5.95 1.75
N HIS A 74 -13.96 -6.95 2.24
CA HIS A 74 -12.54 -6.76 2.60
C HIS A 74 -11.71 -6.30 1.41
N GLN A 75 -11.89 -6.91 0.24
CA GLN A 75 -11.18 -6.50 -0.97
C GLN A 75 -11.49 -5.05 -1.36
N ARG A 76 -12.76 -4.63 -1.31
CA ARG A 76 -13.16 -3.24 -1.58
C ARG A 76 -12.55 -2.27 -0.57
N GLN A 77 -12.52 -2.63 0.71
CA GLN A 77 -11.89 -1.82 1.76
C GLN A 77 -10.39 -1.67 1.54
N GLN A 78 -9.68 -2.76 1.19
CA GLN A 78 -8.25 -2.72 0.87
C GLN A 78 -7.95 -1.82 -0.34
N ILE A 79 -8.75 -1.93 -1.41
CA ILE A 79 -8.60 -1.08 -2.59
C ILE A 79 -8.83 0.39 -2.21
N ALA A 80 -9.88 0.69 -1.46
CA ALA A 80 -10.21 2.06 -1.04
C ALA A 80 -9.08 2.64 -0.15
N GLN A 81 -8.57 1.86 0.80
CA GLN A 81 -7.46 2.27 1.66
C GLN A 81 -6.18 2.51 0.85
N GLN A 82 -5.86 1.62 -0.10
CA GLN A 82 -4.70 1.81 -0.97
C GLN A 82 -4.82 3.07 -1.82
N GLN A 83 -6.01 3.37 -2.34
CA GLN A 83 -6.28 4.61 -3.05
C GLN A 83 -6.12 5.85 -2.15
N ALA A 84 -6.61 5.77 -0.91
CA ALA A 84 -6.45 6.84 0.08
C ALA A 84 -4.96 7.12 0.37
N TYR A 85 -4.15 6.09 0.60
CA TYR A 85 -2.71 6.25 0.78
C TYR A 85 -2.02 6.93 -0.41
N VAL A 86 -2.39 6.56 -1.64
CA VAL A 86 -1.84 7.19 -2.84
C VAL A 86 -2.23 8.67 -2.92
N GLN A 87 -3.46 9.03 -2.57
CA GLN A 87 -3.89 10.44 -2.52
C GLN A 87 -3.11 11.23 -1.46
N LEU A 88 -2.93 10.67 -0.27
CA LEU A 88 -2.11 11.29 0.78
C LEU A 88 -0.66 11.47 0.32
N ALA A 89 -0.06 10.47 -0.35
CA ALA A 89 1.29 10.57 -0.88
C ALA A 89 1.44 11.68 -1.94
N LEU A 90 0.41 11.93 -2.73
CA LEU A 90 0.39 13.04 -3.70
C LEU A 90 0.19 14.39 -3.01
N GLN A 91 -0.68 14.45 -2.02
CA GLN A 91 -0.94 15.65 -1.21
C GLN A 91 0.31 16.11 -0.45
N TYR A 92 1.02 15.19 0.19
CA TYR A 92 2.22 15.46 0.99
C TYR A 92 3.53 15.20 0.24
N ARG A 93 3.46 15.26 -1.09
CA ARG A 93 4.62 14.98 -1.96
C ARG A 93 5.84 15.85 -1.64
N ALA A 94 5.64 17.14 -1.40
CA ALA A 94 6.73 18.08 -1.15
C ALA A 94 7.48 17.70 0.13
N GLU A 95 6.77 17.33 1.18
CA GLU A 95 7.32 16.91 2.46
C GLU A 95 7.98 15.54 2.36
N LEU A 96 7.35 14.60 1.63
CA LEU A 96 7.91 13.28 1.37
C LEU A 96 9.27 13.37 0.65
N LEU A 97 9.37 14.23 -0.37
CA LEU A 97 10.56 14.39 -1.21
C LEU A 97 11.51 15.50 -0.74
N SER A 98 11.30 16.03 0.47
CA SER A 98 12.12 17.14 1.00
C SER A 98 13.61 16.86 0.88
N SER A 99 14.37 17.88 0.45
CA SER A 99 15.83 17.83 0.39
C SER A 99 16.51 17.99 1.75
N SER A 100 15.76 18.43 2.77
CA SER A 100 16.25 18.54 4.15
C SER A 100 16.32 17.20 4.87
N SER A 101 15.63 16.16 4.38
CA SER A 101 15.65 14.84 4.99
C SER A 101 16.89 14.04 4.60
N PRO A 102 17.40 13.18 5.51
CA PRO A 102 18.45 12.25 5.21
C PRO A 102 18.16 11.44 3.95
N SER A 103 19.10 11.44 3.01
CA SER A 103 18.89 10.73 1.74
C SER A 103 20.20 10.34 1.07
N VAL A 104 20.13 9.30 0.23
CA VAL A 104 21.20 8.85 -0.65
C VAL A 104 20.70 8.67 -2.07
N GLY A 105 21.60 8.74 -3.03
CA GLY A 105 21.27 8.73 -4.46
C GLY A 105 21.17 10.14 -5.05
N PRO A 106 20.94 10.26 -6.37
CA PRO A 106 20.95 11.55 -7.05
C PRO A 106 19.73 12.40 -6.71
N ASN A 107 19.93 13.71 -6.56
CA ASN A 107 18.83 14.66 -6.33
C ASN A 107 17.84 14.72 -7.51
N GLU A 108 18.34 14.51 -8.73
CA GLU A 108 17.58 14.51 -9.98
C GLU A 108 17.14 13.09 -10.40
N ALA A 109 16.94 12.18 -9.43
CA ALA A 109 16.51 10.82 -9.70
C ALA A 109 15.11 10.78 -10.36
N LYS A 110 14.86 9.77 -11.19
CA LYS A 110 13.53 9.55 -11.79
C LYS A 110 12.50 9.08 -10.77
N ALA A 111 12.94 8.34 -9.75
CA ALA A 111 12.11 7.79 -8.69
C ALA A 111 12.74 8.03 -7.32
N ALA A 112 11.90 8.12 -6.30
CA ALA A 112 12.30 8.14 -4.91
C ALA A 112 11.61 7.03 -4.12
N VAL A 113 12.35 6.49 -3.15
CA VAL A 113 11.84 5.59 -2.10
C VAL A 113 11.94 6.34 -0.79
N VAL A 114 10.83 6.57 -0.13
CA VAL A 114 10.77 7.16 1.22
C VAL A 114 10.49 6.05 2.20
N MET A 115 11.35 5.88 3.19
CA MET A 115 11.19 4.89 4.27
C MET A 115 10.92 5.60 5.59
N PHE A 116 9.79 5.27 6.22
CA PHE A 116 9.51 5.64 7.61
C PHE A 116 9.93 4.49 8.52
N PHE A 117 10.66 4.81 9.58
CA PHE A 117 11.27 3.77 10.42
C PHE A 117 11.49 4.24 11.87
N ASP A 118 11.75 3.28 12.76
CA ASP A 118 12.16 3.50 14.14
C ASP A 118 13.30 2.55 14.50
N TYR A 119 14.37 3.03 15.11
CA TYR A 119 15.54 2.21 15.46
C TYR A 119 15.26 1.10 16.45
N GLN A 120 14.14 1.14 17.19
CA GLN A 120 13.71 0.07 18.07
C GLN A 120 12.77 -0.95 17.39
N CYS A 121 12.43 -0.74 16.13
CA CYS A 121 11.54 -1.62 15.38
C CYS A 121 12.28 -2.83 14.81
N SER A 122 11.90 -4.04 15.24
CA SER A 122 12.47 -5.31 14.75
C SER A 122 12.22 -5.54 13.25
N TRP A 123 11.06 -5.10 12.72
CA TRP A 123 10.78 -5.17 11.29
C TRP A 123 11.62 -4.19 10.47
N CYS A 124 11.92 -3.01 11.03
CA CYS A 124 12.85 -2.07 10.37
C CYS A 124 14.27 -2.64 10.32
N SER A 125 14.73 -3.27 11.38
CA SER A 125 16.02 -3.96 11.42
C SER A 125 16.11 -5.06 10.34
N LYS A 126 15.05 -5.83 10.13
CA LYS A 126 14.99 -6.84 9.05
C LYS A 126 14.98 -6.22 7.66
N MET A 127 14.41 -5.01 7.51
CA MET A 127 14.35 -4.31 6.24
C MET A 127 15.64 -3.54 5.91
N ALA A 128 16.48 -3.18 6.88
CA ALA A 128 17.71 -2.43 6.65
C ALA A 128 18.64 -3.07 5.59
N PRO A 129 19.00 -4.38 5.66
CA PRO A 129 19.80 -5.01 4.62
C PRO A 129 19.08 -5.10 3.26
N VAL A 130 17.75 -5.21 3.24
CA VAL A 130 16.95 -5.19 2.01
C VAL A 130 17.06 -3.83 1.33
N VAL A 131 16.91 -2.75 2.09
CA VAL A 131 17.04 -1.37 1.58
C VAL A 131 18.47 -1.10 1.11
N GLU A 132 19.48 -1.55 1.85
CA GLU A 132 20.88 -1.43 1.44
C GLU A 132 21.15 -2.11 0.08
N ASN A 133 20.64 -3.31 -0.12
CA ASN A 133 20.73 -4.03 -1.40
C ASN A 133 20.02 -3.28 -2.53
N LEU A 134 18.84 -2.71 -2.25
CA LEU A 134 18.10 -1.92 -3.24
C LEU A 134 18.83 -0.63 -3.61
N ILE A 135 19.49 0.06 -2.66
CA ILE A 135 20.32 1.22 -2.92
C ILE A 135 21.46 0.85 -3.89
N LYS A 136 22.16 -0.26 -3.63
CA LYS A 136 23.25 -0.76 -4.49
C LYS A 136 22.75 -1.13 -5.89
N ALA A 137 21.55 -1.73 -5.99
CA ALA A 137 20.95 -2.18 -7.24
C ALA A 137 20.32 -1.04 -8.07
N ASN A 138 20.01 0.11 -7.45
CA ASN A 138 19.33 1.24 -8.07
C ASN A 138 20.07 2.57 -7.83
N PRO A 139 21.29 2.76 -8.36
CA PRO A 139 22.10 3.97 -8.12
C PRO A 139 21.49 5.25 -8.70
N ASP A 140 20.49 5.12 -9.57
CA ASP A 140 19.73 6.20 -10.20
C ASP A 140 18.42 6.53 -9.47
N THR A 141 18.21 5.95 -8.27
CA THR A 141 17.03 6.16 -7.42
C THR A 141 17.43 6.89 -6.14
N ARG A 142 16.64 7.85 -5.70
CA ARG A 142 16.86 8.54 -4.43
C ARG A 142 16.15 7.79 -3.31
N PHE A 143 16.87 7.46 -2.23
CA PHE A 143 16.32 6.86 -1.01
C PHE A 143 16.32 7.92 0.09
N ILE A 144 15.17 8.16 0.68
CA ILE A 144 14.91 9.19 1.69
C ILE A 144 14.47 8.49 2.97
N PHE A 145 15.04 8.90 4.08
CA PHE A 145 14.82 8.30 5.39
C PHE A 145 14.06 9.28 6.28
N LYS A 146 13.04 8.79 6.97
CA LYS A 146 12.21 9.58 7.89
C LYS A 146 11.97 8.81 9.17
N GLU A 147 12.50 9.33 10.26
CA GLU A 147 12.27 8.78 11.58
C GLU A 147 10.80 8.95 11.98
N PHE A 148 10.15 7.84 12.27
CA PHE A 148 8.80 7.79 12.82
C PHE A 148 8.85 7.06 14.16
N LEU A 149 8.99 7.82 15.24
CA LEU A 149 9.39 7.35 16.57
C LEU A 149 8.22 6.76 17.37
N ILE A 150 7.63 5.67 16.85
CA ILE A 150 6.47 5.01 17.45
C ILE A 150 6.80 4.33 18.81
N PHE A 151 8.07 4.01 19.03
CA PHE A 151 8.54 3.34 20.25
C PHE A 151 9.22 4.28 21.25
N SER A 152 9.37 5.58 20.97
CA SER A 152 10.11 6.51 21.81
C SER A 152 9.52 6.69 23.21
N SER A 153 8.19 6.56 23.37
CA SER A 153 7.55 6.59 24.68
C SER A 153 7.88 5.38 25.55
N ARG A 154 8.07 4.21 24.94
CA ARG A 154 8.43 2.97 25.64
C ARG A 154 9.95 2.83 25.78
N TRP A 155 10.70 3.23 24.78
CA TRP A 155 12.15 3.13 24.72
C TRP A 155 12.76 4.47 24.25
N PRO A 156 13.06 5.39 25.18
CA PRO A 156 13.54 6.75 24.84
C PRO A 156 14.82 6.77 24.01
N VAL A 157 15.60 5.69 24.03
CA VAL A 157 16.81 5.50 23.22
C VAL A 157 16.51 5.56 21.71
N SER A 158 15.28 5.24 21.29
CA SER A 158 14.84 5.43 19.90
C SER A 158 15.01 6.90 19.46
N GLY A 159 14.51 7.84 20.27
CA GLY A 159 14.68 9.27 20.02
C GLY A 159 16.13 9.74 20.07
N LEU A 160 16.97 9.16 20.94
CA LEU A 160 18.40 9.45 20.95
C LEU A 160 19.08 9.00 19.64
N ALA A 161 18.81 7.78 19.22
CA ALA A 161 19.39 7.23 17.99
C ALA A 161 19.00 8.05 16.76
N ALA A 162 17.74 8.49 16.67
CA ALA A 162 17.25 9.37 15.60
C ALA A 162 17.96 10.72 15.61
N ARG A 163 18.11 11.37 16.78
CA ARG A 163 18.86 12.65 16.90
C ARG A 163 20.32 12.51 16.47
N VAL A 164 20.98 11.40 16.80
CA VAL A 164 22.34 11.13 16.30
C VAL A 164 22.33 11.01 14.77
N GLY A 165 21.41 10.25 14.21
CA GLY A 165 21.26 10.10 12.75
C GLY A 165 21.09 11.45 12.05
N GLU A 166 20.14 12.26 12.49
CA GLU A 166 19.92 13.61 11.96
C GLU A 166 21.16 14.51 12.11
N GLN A 167 21.87 14.43 13.23
CA GLN A 167 23.12 15.19 13.41
C GLN A 167 24.24 14.72 12.47
N VAL A 168 24.35 13.42 12.22
CA VAL A 168 25.27 12.85 11.22
C VAL A 168 24.91 13.35 9.82
N TRP A 169 23.62 13.33 9.46
CA TRP A 169 23.14 13.86 8.20
C TRP A 169 23.51 15.33 8.00
N LEU A 170 23.21 16.18 8.98
CA LEU A 170 23.46 17.62 8.90
C LEU A 170 24.94 17.96 8.80
N THR A 171 25.83 17.17 9.40
CA THR A 171 27.27 17.48 9.47
C THR A 171 28.11 16.75 8.44
N GLN A 172 27.68 15.58 7.96
CA GLN A 172 28.49 14.71 7.13
C GLN A 172 27.80 14.20 5.86
N GLY A 173 26.49 14.46 5.71
CA GLY A 173 25.70 14.09 4.53
C GLY A 173 25.30 12.63 4.44
N GLY A 174 24.69 12.28 3.30
CA GLY A 174 23.93 11.03 3.11
C GLY A 174 24.74 9.75 3.23
N ALA A 175 25.97 9.72 2.70
CA ALA A 175 26.78 8.49 2.77
C ALA A 175 27.09 8.12 4.24
N LYS A 176 27.48 9.09 5.05
CA LYS A 176 27.76 8.86 6.48
C LYS A 176 26.51 8.59 7.30
N TYR A 177 25.40 9.22 6.94
CA TYR A 177 24.11 8.88 7.52
C TYR A 177 23.72 7.43 7.25
N LEU A 178 23.86 6.94 6.01
CA LEU A 178 23.59 5.56 5.66
C LEU A 178 24.51 4.58 6.39
N ASP A 179 25.80 4.90 6.51
CA ASP A 179 26.76 4.12 7.31
C ASP A 179 26.29 4.01 8.77
N TRP A 180 25.89 5.13 9.40
CA TRP A 180 25.31 5.17 10.74
C TRP A 180 24.06 4.30 10.85
N HIS A 181 23.09 4.50 9.95
CA HIS A 181 21.81 3.79 9.92
C HIS A 181 22.03 2.27 9.86
N ASN A 182 22.86 1.82 8.93
CA ASN A 182 23.16 0.40 8.76
C ASN A 182 23.95 -0.18 9.93
N ALA A 183 24.94 0.55 10.44
CA ALA A 183 25.75 0.11 11.56
C ALA A 183 24.92 -0.06 12.84
N LEU A 184 23.98 0.85 13.10
CA LEU A 184 23.09 0.74 14.25
C LEU A 184 22.18 -0.48 14.16
N TYR A 185 21.54 -0.73 13.01
CA TYR A 185 20.74 -1.94 12.80
C TYR A 185 21.57 -3.22 12.80
N ALA A 186 22.83 -3.18 12.31
CA ALA A 186 23.74 -4.33 12.34
C ALA A 186 24.09 -4.80 13.75
N THR A 187 23.88 -3.96 14.78
CA THR A 187 23.99 -4.42 16.20
C THR A 187 22.97 -5.48 16.57
N GLY A 188 21.85 -5.58 15.82
CA GLY A 188 20.73 -6.47 16.13
C GLY A 188 19.95 -6.09 17.40
N LYS A 189 20.30 -4.98 18.05
CA LYS A 189 19.69 -4.52 19.30
C LYS A 189 18.45 -3.68 19.01
N VAL A 190 17.28 -4.30 19.16
CA VAL A 190 15.95 -3.68 18.96
C VAL A 190 15.04 -4.02 20.12
N GLU A 191 13.86 -3.46 20.19
CA GLU A 191 12.79 -3.78 21.15
C GLU A 191 13.24 -3.69 22.61
N GLY A 192 14.01 -2.65 22.93
CA GLY A 192 14.53 -2.37 24.26
C GLY A 192 15.94 -2.92 24.55
N ALA A 193 16.51 -3.70 23.62
CA ALA A 193 17.87 -4.21 23.78
C ALA A 193 18.97 -3.17 23.46
N LEU A 194 18.65 -2.13 22.66
CA LEU A 194 19.56 -1.01 22.39
C LEU A 194 19.61 -0.11 23.62
N THR A 195 20.82 0.24 24.03
CA THR A 195 21.05 1.14 25.17
C THR A 195 21.60 2.49 24.71
N GLU A 196 21.48 3.52 25.56
CA GLU A 196 22.11 4.82 25.29
C GLU A 196 23.65 4.69 25.15
N HIS A 197 24.26 3.80 25.93
CA HIS A 197 25.69 3.51 25.85
C HIS A 197 26.07 2.97 24.46
N ASP A 198 25.27 2.06 23.89
CA ASP A 198 25.51 1.53 22.54
C ASP A 198 25.44 2.65 21.49
N VAL A 199 24.43 3.50 21.59
CA VAL A 199 24.24 4.65 20.68
C VAL A 199 25.40 5.61 20.78
N TYR A 200 25.82 6.02 21.98
CA TYR A 200 26.93 6.94 22.14
C TYR A 200 28.27 6.33 21.73
N THR A 201 28.50 5.06 22.01
CA THR A 201 29.73 4.36 21.61
C THR A 201 29.85 4.32 20.09
N LEU A 202 28.78 3.98 19.39
CA LEU A 202 28.76 3.98 17.93
C LEU A 202 28.87 5.41 17.36
N ALA A 203 28.19 6.39 17.95
CA ALA A 203 28.16 7.77 17.50
C ALA A 203 29.54 8.45 17.50
N GLN A 204 30.45 8.04 18.40
CA GLN A 204 31.83 8.56 18.44
C GLN A 204 32.63 8.30 17.16
N HIS A 205 32.22 7.34 16.33
CA HIS A 205 32.83 7.09 15.02
C HIS A 205 32.37 8.09 13.95
N TYR A 206 31.31 8.85 14.23
CA TYR A 206 30.67 9.77 13.27
C TYR A 206 30.69 11.23 13.73
N LEU A 207 30.65 11.47 15.03
CA LEU A 207 30.46 12.81 15.60
C LEU A 207 31.61 13.17 16.55
N THR A 208 32.02 14.41 16.50
CA THR A 208 32.97 14.99 17.48
C THR A 208 32.30 15.15 18.86
N PRO A 209 33.07 15.28 19.96
CA PRO A 209 32.49 15.53 21.28
C PRO A 209 31.53 16.73 21.33
N THR A 210 31.86 17.82 20.60
CA THR A 210 30.98 19.00 20.52
C THR A 210 29.68 18.71 19.83
N GLN A 211 29.71 17.94 18.71
CA GLN A 211 28.50 17.52 18.00
C GLN A 211 27.64 16.55 18.81
N LEU A 212 28.26 15.64 19.59
CA LEU A 212 27.57 14.77 20.53
C LEU A 212 26.89 15.54 21.67
N ALA A 213 27.52 16.62 22.16
CA ALA A 213 26.90 17.52 23.13
C ALA A 213 25.65 18.19 22.52
N ALA A 214 25.75 18.67 21.29
CA ALA A 214 24.61 19.26 20.58
C ALA A 214 23.43 18.30 20.39
N VAL A 215 23.67 16.97 20.24
CA VAL A 215 22.60 15.95 20.18
C VAL A 215 21.77 15.92 21.48
N LYS A 216 22.39 16.16 22.64
CA LYS A 216 21.69 16.24 23.93
C LYS A 216 20.80 17.48 24.01
N GLU A 217 21.30 18.63 23.56
CA GLU A 217 20.55 19.89 23.52
C GLU A 217 19.41 19.85 22.50
N ALA A 218 19.55 19.10 21.41
CA ALA A 218 18.51 18.90 20.39
C ALA A 218 17.29 18.10 20.83
N GLN A 219 17.20 17.73 22.11
CA GLN A 219 16.03 16.99 22.64
C GLN A 219 14.75 17.82 22.63
N SER A 220 14.85 19.15 22.76
CA SER A 220 13.68 20.03 22.91
C SER A 220 13.66 21.22 21.95
N SER A 221 14.69 21.43 21.14
CA SER A 221 14.76 22.55 20.21
C SER A 221 15.82 22.35 19.13
N GLY A 222 15.75 23.21 18.09
CA GLY A 222 16.72 23.24 17.00
C GLY A 222 16.38 22.36 15.80
N ALA A 223 17.20 22.45 14.75
CA ALA A 223 16.92 21.83 13.45
C ALA A 223 16.67 20.31 13.51
N VAL A 224 17.42 19.60 14.37
CA VAL A 224 17.25 18.15 14.57
C VAL A 224 15.88 17.86 15.21
N HIS A 225 15.50 18.61 16.25
CA HIS A 225 14.20 18.46 16.89
C HIS A 225 13.05 18.74 15.92
N ASP A 226 13.13 19.83 15.16
CA ASP A 226 12.11 20.23 14.19
C ASP A 226 11.97 19.21 13.06
N ALA A 227 13.08 18.61 12.60
CA ALA A 227 13.07 17.55 11.60
C ALA A 227 12.30 16.31 12.12
N LEU A 228 12.57 15.87 13.34
CA LEU A 228 11.89 14.71 13.93
C LEU A 228 10.39 14.99 14.16
N LEU A 229 10.02 16.19 14.61
CA LEU A 229 8.59 16.58 14.72
C LEU A 229 7.91 16.61 13.37
N THR A 230 8.57 17.13 12.34
CA THR A 230 8.04 17.16 10.97
C THR A 230 7.84 15.74 10.42
N ASN A 231 8.79 14.85 10.62
CA ASN A 231 8.68 13.45 10.21
C ASN A 231 7.53 12.74 10.93
N GLN A 232 7.39 12.98 12.25
CA GLN A 232 6.30 12.44 13.07
C GLN A 232 4.92 12.91 12.56
N ALA A 233 4.76 14.21 12.32
CA ALA A 233 3.53 14.80 11.80
C ALA A 233 3.21 14.25 10.40
N LEU A 234 4.21 14.16 9.51
CA LEU A 234 4.03 13.63 8.17
C LEU A 234 3.57 12.16 8.19
N ALA A 235 4.18 11.32 9.04
CA ALA A 235 3.77 9.92 9.17
C ALA A 235 2.30 9.80 9.63
N GLN A 236 1.87 10.67 10.56
CA GLN A 236 0.47 10.74 11.01
C GLN A 236 -0.46 11.23 9.88
N HIS A 237 -0.06 12.25 9.13
CA HIS A 237 -0.82 12.73 7.96
C HIS A 237 -0.93 11.68 6.86
N MET A 238 0.06 10.80 6.74
CA MET A 238 0.04 9.64 5.84
C MET A 238 -0.83 8.48 6.37
N ASP A 239 -1.46 8.63 7.53
CA ASP A 239 -2.24 7.59 8.20
C ASP A 239 -1.44 6.31 8.50
N PHE A 240 -0.12 6.46 8.75
CA PHE A 240 0.71 5.33 9.14
C PHE A 240 0.55 5.03 10.64
N SER A 241 0.22 3.78 10.95
CA SER A 241 0.06 3.28 12.32
C SER A 241 1.29 2.52 12.84
N GLY A 242 2.31 2.31 11.99
CA GLY A 242 3.48 1.50 12.33
C GLY A 242 4.67 1.71 11.41
N THR A 243 5.77 1.04 11.76
CA THR A 243 7.01 1.01 10.98
C THR A 243 7.43 -0.42 10.65
N PRO A 244 8.15 -0.66 9.55
CA PRO A 244 8.46 0.33 8.53
C PRO A 244 7.23 0.70 7.70
N ALA A 245 7.27 1.85 7.00
CA ALA A 245 6.34 2.15 5.92
C ALA A 245 7.13 2.74 4.74
N PHE A 246 6.66 2.49 3.53
CA PHE A 246 7.36 2.92 2.31
C PHE A 246 6.42 3.69 1.39
N VAL A 247 6.94 4.77 0.82
CA VAL A 247 6.32 5.47 -0.31
C VAL A 247 7.31 5.46 -1.46
N VAL A 248 6.91 4.86 -2.58
CA VAL A 248 7.72 4.83 -3.81
C VAL A 248 6.97 5.62 -4.88
N MET A 249 7.61 6.66 -5.41
CA MET A 249 6.95 7.58 -6.32
C MET A 249 7.92 8.21 -7.32
N PRO A 250 7.41 8.70 -8.48
CA PRO A 250 8.21 9.50 -9.39
C PRO A 250 8.72 10.76 -8.68
N GLN A 251 9.95 11.19 -8.95
CA GLN A 251 10.48 12.42 -8.36
C GLN A 251 10.11 13.66 -9.18
N THR A 252 9.71 13.50 -10.44
CA THR A 252 9.25 14.58 -11.31
C THR A 252 7.82 15.03 -10.96
N GLN A 253 7.52 16.33 -11.10
CA GLN A 253 6.24 16.93 -10.66
C GLN A 253 4.99 16.39 -11.36
N ASN A 254 5.10 15.90 -12.59
CA ASN A 254 3.97 15.39 -13.40
C ASN A 254 3.82 13.86 -13.29
N GLY A 255 4.18 13.28 -12.14
CA GLY A 255 4.11 11.84 -11.94
C GLY A 255 2.66 11.32 -12.02
N ASP A 256 2.43 10.36 -12.91
CA ASP A 256 1.17 9.62 -13.00
C ASP A 256 0.84 8.99 -11.63
N VAL A 257 -0.37 9.22 -11.12
CA VAL A 257 -0.93 8.62 -9.89
C VAL A 257 -0.72 7.11 -9.87
N LYS A 258 -0.85 6.46 -11.04
CA LYS A 258 -0.65 5.02 -11.19
C LYS A 258 0.78 4.57 -10.88
N ARG A 259 1.76 5.48 -10.89
CA ARG A 259 3.19 5.19 -10.63
C ARG A 259 3.57 5.32 -9.16
N VAL A 260 2.66 5.77 -8.31
CA VAL A 260 2.84 5.82 -6.86
C VAL A 260 2.50 4.47 -6.23
N THR A 261 3.30 4.04 -5.27
CA THR A 261 3.06 2.84 -4.46
C THR A 261 3.31 3.18 -3.00
N VAL A 262 2.35 2.87 -2.14
CA VAL A 262 2.48 3.03 -0.69
C VAL A 262 2.35 1.66 -0.03
N ILE A 263 3.26 1.32 0.85
CA ILE A 263 3.31 0.05 1.58
C ILE A 263 3.38 0.34 3.07
N PRO A 264 2.26 0.27 3.81
CA PRO A 264 2.22 0.52 5.25
C PRO A 264 2.63 -0.73 6.03
N GLY A 265 3.91 -1.07 6.01
CA GLY A 265 4.46 -2.25 6.68
C GLY A 265 5.73 -2.78 6.03
N SER A 266 6.22 -3.90 6.57
CA SER A 266 7.33 -4.64 5.97
C SER A 266 6.90 -5.29 4.65
N THR A 267 7.88 -5.48 3.75
CA THR A 267 7.63 -6.04 2.42
C THR A 267 8.87 -6.80 1.94
N THR A 268 8.83 -7.33 0.73
CA THR A 268 9.97 -8.03 0.13
C THR A 268 10.83 -7.09 -0.73
N GLN A 269 12.08 -7.49 -0.97
CA GLN A 269 12.96 -6.78 -1.90
C GLN A 269 12.34 -6.68 -3.29
N ASP A 270 11.73 -7.77 -3.78
CA ASP A 270 11.12 -7.82 -5.12
C ASP A 270 9.94 -6.85 -5.24
N MET A 271 9.10 -6.75 -4.21
CA MET A 271 7.98 -5.80 -4.20
C MET A 271 8.47 -4.35 -4.26
N LEU A 272 9.52 -4.00 -3.48
CA LEU A 272 10.12 -2.66 -3.55
C LEU A 272 10.80 -2.41 -4.90
N GLN A 273 11.49 -3.42 -5.45
CA GLN A 273 12.10 -3.32 -6.78
C GLN A 273 11.05 -3.09 -7.87
N MET A 274 9.93 -3.81 -7.84
CA MET A 274 8.81 -3.58 -8.76
C MET A 274 8.21 -2.18 -8.60
N ALA A 275 8.05 -1.71 -7.36
CA ALA A 275 7.58 -0.35 -7.09
C ALA A 275 8.53 0.71 -7.64
N ILE A 276 9.86 0.52 -7.50
CA ILE A 276 10.88 1.41 -8.07
C ILE A 276 10.77 1.44 -9.60
N GLN A 277 10.68 0.28 -10.26
CA GLN A 277 10.55 0.22 -11.72
C GLN A 277 9.25 0.90 -12.18
N LYS A 278 8.14 0.63 -11.51
CA LYS A 278 6.86 1.30 -11.76
C LYS A 278 6.97 2.82 -11.61
N ALA A 279 7.69 3.32 -10.60
CA ALA A 279 7.88 4.75 -10.38
C ALA A 279 8.76 5.39 -11.46
N LYS A 280 9.73 4.66 -12.02
CA LYS A 280 10.59 5.14 -13.12
C LYS A 280 9.84 5.25 -14.46
N GLY A 281 8.85 4.40 -14.73
CA GLY A 281 8.01 4.36 -15.93
C GLY A 281 8.55 3.49 -17.02
#